data_7ae03a207821028538c46a464f136fce
#
_entry.id   7ae03a207821028538c46a464f136fce
#
_cell.length_a   1.000
_cell.length_b   1.000
_cell.length_c   1.000
_cell.angle_alpha   90.00
_cell.angle_beta   90.00
_cell.angle_gamma   90.00
#
_symmetry.space_group_name_H-M   'P 1'
#
loop_
_entity.id
_entity.type
_entity.pdbx_description
1 polymer ?
#
loop_
_entity_poly.entity_id
_entity_poly.type
_entity_poly.pdbx_seq_one_letter_code
_entity_poly.pdbx_strand_id
1 'polypeptide(L)'
;MTDTLTQPTAKRIVDARGSFCPGPLMELIRAIRESDPGQIIAVYSSDTGSKSDIPKWVEKAGHRLVGIERRDDFDEIVVEKTH
;
A
#
# COMPACT_ATOMS: atom_id res chain seq x y z
N MET A 1 10.89 -11.24 23.49
CA MET A 1 10.75 -11.31 23.01
C MET A 1 10.30 -11.31 22.30
N THR A 2 10.30 -11.16 22.18
CA THR A 2 10.02 -11.27 21.51
C THR A 2 9.32 -11.00 20.81
N ASP A 3 9.17 -10.74 20.72
CA ASP A 3 8.64 -10.67 20.11
C ASP A 3 8.20 -10.28 19.30
N THR A 4 8.22 -9.78 19.35
CA THR A 4 8.13 -9.55 18.54
C THR A 4 8.11 -9.73 17.61
N LEU A 5 8.19 -9.34 17.73
CA LEU A 5 8.49 -9.76 17.00
C LEU A 5 8.08 -10.30 16.13
N THR A 6 8.54 -10.11 15.98
CA THR A 6 8.05 -11.09 15.05
C THR A 6 6.62 -10.91 14.65
N GLN A 7 6.28 -9.80 14.16
CA GLN A 7 4.96 -9.56 13.59
C GLN A 7 5.05 -9.87 12.11
N PRO A 8 4.77 -11.12 11.67
CA PRO A 8 4.88 -11.45 10.25
C PRO A 8 3.91 -10.65 9.41
N THR A 9 2.86 -10.14 10.03
CA THR A 9 1.88 -9.33 9.34
C THR A 9 2.07 -7.86 9.60
N ALA A 10 3.26 -7.46 10.05
CA ALA A 10 3.55 -6.06 10.29
C ALA A 10 3.36 -5.28 8.99
N LYS A 11 2.58 -4.21 9.08
CA LYS A 11 2.21 -3.40 7.95
C LYS A 11 3.32 -2.39 7.65
N ARG A 12 3.75 -2.34 6.39
CA ARG A 12 4.65 -1.29 5.95
C ARG A 12 3.82 -0.10 5.51
N ILE A 13 4.11 1.07 6.05
CA ILE A 13 3.35 2.27 5.74
C ILE A 13 4.15 3.12 4.77
N VAL A 14 3.50 3.51 3.67
CA VAL A 14 4.05 4.41 2.68
C VAL A 14 3.24 5.69 2.73
N ASP A 15 3.84 6.75 3.27
CA ASP A 15 3.15 8.02 3.40
C ASP A 15 3.38 8.84 2.15
N ALA A 16 2.39 8.83 1.26
CA ALA A 16 2.45 9.59 0.02
C ALA A 16 1.48 10.76 0.03
N ARG A 17 1.07 11.21 1.22
CA ARG A 17 0.19 12.38 1.31
C ARG A 17 0.89 13.60 0.75
N GLY A 18 0.13 14.40 0.02
CA GLY A 18 0.69 15.58 -0.63
C GLY A 18 1.24 15.33 -2.02
N SER A 19 1.38 14.07 -2.41
CA SER A 19 1.81 13.72 -3.76
C SER A 19 0.58 13.47 -4.64
N PHE A 20 0.75 13.72 -5.93
CA PHE A 20 -0.30 13.49 -6.91
C PHE A 20 0.06 12.28 -7.77
N CYS A 21 -0.97 11.61 -8.28
CA CYS A 21 -0.78 10.49 -9.18
C CYS A 21 0.08 10.93 -10.37
N PRO A 22 1.10 10.14 -10.75
CA PRO A 22 1.33 8.75 -10.33
C PRO A 22 2.24 8.60 -9.11
N GLY A 23 2.47 9.67 -8.34
CA GLY A 23 3.37 9.62 -7.20
C GLY A 23 3.04 8.51 -6.19
N PRO A 24 1.81 8.47 -5.64
CA PRO A 24 1.48 7.42 -4.68
C PRO A 24 1.60 6.02 -5.27
N LEU A 25 1.22 5.84 -6.53
CA LEU A 25 1.35 4.55 -7.19
C LEU A 25 2.81 4.14 -7.32
N MET A 26 3.68 5.07 -7.70
CA MET A 26 5.09 4.78 -7.84
C MET A 26 5.71 4.41 -6.49
N GLU A 27 5.30 5.09 -5.43
CA GLU A 27 5.79 4.76 -4.09
C GLU A 27 5.35 3.36 -3.67
N LEU A 28 4.12 2.98 -4.00
CA LEU A 28 3.64 1.64 -3.72
C LEU A 28 4.45 0.59 -4.45
N ILE A 29 4.70 0.81 -5.74
CA ILE A 29 5.47 -0.14 -6.55
C ILE A 29 6.85 -0.34 -5.95
N ARG A 30 7.49 0.75 -5.54
CA ARG A 30 8.79 0.69 -4.92
C ARG A 30 8.75 -0.13 -3.62
N ALA A 31 7.74 0.13 -2.78
CA ALA A 31 7.61 -0.59 -1.52
C ALA A 31 7.39 -2.07 -1.75
N ILE A 32 6.60 -2.43 -2.77
CA ILE A 32 6.35 -3.83 -3.07
C ILE A 32 7.63 -4.52 -3.52
N ARG A 33 8.45 -3.84 -4.33
CA ARG A 33 9.73 -4.42 -4.75
C ARG A 33 10.66 -4.68 -3.58
N GLU A 34 10.54 -3.89 -2.53
CA GLU A 34 11.40 -4.00 -1.34
C GLU A 34 10.82 -4.92 -0.29
N SER A 35 9.66 -5.48 -0.52
CA SER A 35 8.96 -6.31 0.46
C SER A 35 9.00 -7.77 0.07
N ASP A 36 8.69 -8.63 1.04
CA ASP A 36 8.60 -10.08 0.80
C ASP A 36 7.16 -10.46 0.52
N PRO A 37 6.93 -11.58 -0.20
CA PRO A 37 5.56 -12.06 -0.40
C PRO A 37 4.87 -12.31 0.94
N GLY A 38 3.60 -11.96 1.00
CA GLY A 38 2.81 -12.05 2.22
C GLY A 38 2.80 -10.78 3.04
N GLN A 39 3.67 -9.83 2.73
CA GLN A 39 3.74 -8.59 3.48
C GLN A 39 2.63 -7.64 3.09
N ILE A 40 2.14 -6.88 4.07
CA ILE A 40 1.07 -5.91 3.87
C ILE A 40 1.67 -4.52 3.74
N ILE A 41 1.25 -3.78 2.73
CA ILE A 41 1.70 -2.42 2.50
C ILE A 41 0.48 -1.51 2.52
N ALA A 42 0.55 -0.44 3.31
CA ALA A 42 -0.51 0.56 3.36
C ALA A 42 0.01 1.87 2.77
N VAL A 43 -0.67 2.39 1.77
CA VAL A 43 -0.31 3.65 1.15
C VAL A 43 -1.29 4.72 1.63
N TYR A 44 -0.74 5.80 2.16
CA TYR A 44 -1.53 6.96 2.53
C TYR A 44 -1.51 7.93 1.35
N SER A 45 -2.67 8.26 0.82
CA SER A 45 -2.77 9.16 -0.32
C SER A 45 -3.88 10.17 -0.11
N SER A 46 -3.59 11.44 -0.37
CA SER A 46 -4.61 12.48 -0.38
C SER A 46 -5.07 12.79 -1.80
N ASP A 47 -4.57 12.07 -2.78
CA ASP A 47 -4.95 12.25 -4.18
C ASP A 47 -6.05 11.29 -4.56
N THR A 48 -7.19 11.82 -5.04
CA THR A 48 -8.35 11.00 -5.34
C THR A 48 -8.10 10.05 -6.53
N GLY A 49 -7.19 10.42 -7.43
CA GLY A 49 -6.86 9.55 -8.56
C GLY A 49 -6.24 8.23 -8.14
N SER A 50 -5.54 8.22 -7.01
CA SER A 50 -4.88 7.01 -6.51
C SER A 50 -5.88 5.93 -6.13
N LYS A 51 -7.08 6.31 -5.70
CA LYS A 51 -8.10 5.33 -5.35
C LYS A 51 -8.55 4.51 -6.55
N SER A 52 -8.36 5.06 -7.75
CA SER A 52 -8.69 4.36 -8.98
C SER A 52 -7.48 3.66 -9.57
N ASP A 53 -6.36 4.35 -9.59
CA ASP A 53 -5.15 3.84 -10.27
C ASP A 53 -4.48 2.71 -9.53
N ILE A 54 -4.41 2.80 -8.20
CA ILE A 54 -3.72 1.78 -7.41
C ILE A 54 -4.45 0.43 -7.49
N PRO A 55 -5.77 0.36 -7.31
CA PRO A 55 -6.44 -0.94 -7.46
C PRO A 55 -6.25 -1.57 -8.84
N LYS A 56 -6.27 -0.75 -9.89
CA LYS A 56 -6.06 -1.27 -11.24
C LYS A 56 -4.67 -1.87 -11.39
N TRP A 57 -3.66 -1.17 -10.88
CA TRP A 57 -2.30 -1.69 -10.96
C TRP A 57 -2.13 -2.94 -10.14
N VAL A 58 -2.71 -2.98 -8.94
CA VAL A 58 -2.62 -4.11 -8.04
C VAL A 58 -3.17 -5.37 -8.70
N GLU A 59 -4.31 -5.23 -9.36
CA GLU A 59 -4.93 -6.35 -10.07
C GLU A 59 -4.05 -6.83 -11.22
N LYS A 60 -3.53 -5.89 -12.00
CA LYS A 60 -2.67 -6.23 -13.14
C LYS A 60 -1.40 -6.92 -12.70
N ALA A 61 -0.84 -6.49 -11.58
CA ALA A 61 0.41 -7.05 -11.09
C ALA A 61 0.22 -8.37 -10.36
N GLY A 62 -1.03 -8.77 -10.11
CA GLY A 62 -1.31 -10.04 -9.45
C GLY A 62 -1.23 -10.00 -7.95
N HIS A 63 -1.21 -8.81 -7.36
CA HIS A 63 -1.25 -8.67 -5.91
C HIS A 63 -2.69 -8.54 -5.45
N ARG A 64 -2.91 -8.42 -4.14
CA ARG A 64 -4.27 -8.40 -3.60
C ARG A 64 -4.56 -7.06 -2.95
N LEU A 65 -5.66 -6.44 -3.35
CA LEU A 65 -6.15 -5.25 -2.68
C LEU A 65 -6.92 -5.68 -1.43
N VAL A 66 -6.40 -5.35 -0.26
CA VAL A 66 -7.05 -5.72 0.99
C VAL A 66 -8.23 -4.79 1.25
N GLY A 67 -8.07 -3.50 1.01
CA GLY A 67 -9.13 -2.56 1.20
C GLY A 67 -8.68 -1.13 1.07
N ILE A 68 -9.64 -0.22 1.10
CA ILE A 68 -9.39 1.21 1.10
C ILE A 68 -10.20 1.79 2.25
N GLU A 69 -9.53 2.49 3.15
CA GLU A 69 -10.18 3.13 4.28
C GLU A 69 -10.00 4.63 4.23
N ARG A 70 -11.10 5.35 4.37
CA ARG A 70 -11.02 6.80 4.47
C ARG A 70 -10.60 7.18 5.87
N ARG A 71 -9.51 7.95 5.97
CA ARG A 71 -9.08 8.56 7.22
C ARG A 71 -9.57 10.02 7.24
N ASP A 72 -8.95 10.86 8.06
CA ASP A 72 -9.43 12.24 8.21
C ASP A 72 -9.44 13.00 6.88
N ASP A 73 -8.27 13.11 6.26
CA ASP A 73 -8.15 13.88 5.02
C ASP A 73 -7.35 13.13 3.97
N PHE A 74 -7.23 11.80 4.12
CA PHE A 74 -6.52 10.98 3.17
C PHE A 74 -7.13 9.58 3.16
N ASP A 75 -6.72 8.78 2.18
CA ASP A 75 -7.16 7.40 2.07
C ASP A 75 -6.00 6.48 2.41
N GLU A 76 -6.30 5.41 3.15
CA GLU A 76 -5.34 4.34 3.39
C GLU A 76 -5.69 3.18 2.46
N ILE A 77 -4.80 2.92 1.50
CA ILE A 77 -4.99 1.86 0.51
C ILE A 77 -4.09 0.71 0.91
N VAL A 78 -4.69 -0.42 1.26
CA VAL A 78 -3.97 -1.56 1.84
C VAL A 78 -3.85 -2.66 0.81
N VAL A 79 -2.63 -3.10 0.57
CA VAL A 79 -2.30 -4.08 -0.47
C VAL A 79 -1.46 -5.19 0.14
N GLU A 80 -1.73 -6.43 -0.28
CA GLU A 80 -0.90 -7.57 0.10
C GLU A 80 -0.06 -8.00 -1.09
N LYS A 81 1.25 -8.13 -0.87
CA LYS A 81 2.15 -8.67 -1.89
C LYS A 81 2.00 -10.17 -1.93
N THR A 82 1.63 -10.73 -3.09
CA THR A 82 1.32 -12.15 -3.21
C THR A 82 2.48 -12.97 -3.79
N HIS A 83 3.40 -12.30 -4.48
CA HIS A 83 4.51 -13.04 -5.08
C HIS A 83 5.76 -12.20 -5.22
#